data_b7b7b4cd272bde73d1770d424b5975e2
#
_entry.id   b7b7b4cd272bde73d1770d424b5975e2
#
_cell.length_a   1.000
_cell.length_b   1.000
_cell.length_c   1.000
_cell.angle_alpha   90.00
_cell.angle_beta   90.00
_cell.angle_gamma   90.00
#
_symmetry.space_group_name_H-M   'P 1'
#
loop_
_entity.id
_entity.type
_entity.pdbx_description
1 polymer ?
#
loop_
_entity_poly.entity_id
_entity_poly.type
_entity_poly.pdbx_seq_one_letter_code
_entity_poly.pdbx_strand_id
1 'polypeptide(L)'
;MNIDILLGLQWGDEGKGKIVDAISPEYDIIARFQGGPNAGHSLEINNVKHVLHLIPSGIFHPEKLNIIGNGVVIDPAVFKKEIENLGPSVEELTKRLIISTRANLILPGHRILDAAYEHSKGRTKIGSTLKGIGPAYTDKVARNGLRAGEILRKDFRELYDEHLKSHLSLLRNFDFKFEITEYEAGWFEGIDMLKKFRIVNTEYLINELTGKGRKLLAEGAQGTMLDIDFGSYPFVTSSNTISAGACTGLGISPKRIGEVFGIFKAYCTRVGSGPFPTELNDETGNALRNLGHEFGSTTGRPRRCGWLDLPALKYAIMINGVTRLFMTKGDILSGFKTIKVCTGYRTEGKECLEIPFTNQAIEPVYTELPGWEENISEIREFNKLPENLRNYISFVEEQTGVPVTIVSVGADREETIFRK
;
A
#
# COMPACT_ATOMS: atom_id res chain seq x y z
N MET A 1 16.80 0.67 -18.44
CA MET A 1 15.56 1.30 -17.98
C MET A 1 15.79 1.74 -16.56
N ASN A 2 15.28 2.90 -16.15
CA ASN A 2 15.69 3.51 -14.87
C ASN A 2 14.52 3.72 -13.90
N ILE A 3 13.41 3.04 -14.15
CA ILE A 3 12.20 3.14 -13.31
C ILE A 3 11.79 1.73 -12.91
N ASP A 4 11.96 1.41 -11.64
CA ASP A 4 11.52 0.16 -11.07
C ASP A 4 10.28 0.38 -10.21
N ILE A 5 9.45 -0.63 -10.06
CA ILE A 5 8.20 -0.56 -9.32
C ILE A 5 8.25 -1.55 -8.16
N LEU A 6 7.80 -1.12 -6.99
CA LEU A 6 7.62 -1.97 -5.84
C LEU A 6 6.17 -1.92 -5.37
N LEU A 7 5.54 -3.06 -5.27
CA LEU A 7 4.13 -3.19 -4.91
C LEU A 7 3.83 -4.45 -4.08
N GLY A 8 2.70 -4.42 -3.37
CA GLY A 8 2.20 -5.57 -2.61
C GLY A 8 1.42 -6.54 -3.50
N LEU A 9 1.60 -7.83 -3.29
CA LEU A 9 0.95 -8.87 -4.10
C LEU A 9 -0.29 -9.49 -3.44
N GLN A 10 -0.56 -9.14 -2.18
CA GLN A 10 -1.66 -9.68 -1.39
C GLN A 10 -2.73 -8.59 -1.13
N TRP A 11 -3.32 -8.56 0.06
CA TRP A 11 -4.36 -7.59 0.47
C TRP A 11 -3.80 -6.40 1.26
N GLY A 12 -2.58 -5.97 0.97
CA GLY A 12 -1.92 -4.90 1.70
C GLY A 12 -1.17 -5.38 2.95
N ASP A 13 -0.50 -4.44 3.61
CA ASP A 13 0.26 -4.67 4.84
C ASP A 13 1.42 -5.68 4.71
N GLU A 14 1.95 -5.87 3.49
CA GLU A 14 3.08 -6.78 3.20
C GLU A 14 4.43 -6.26 3.73
N GLY A 15 4.49 -5.05 4.31
CA GLY A 15 5.74 -4.46 4.81
C GLY A 15 6.49 -3.64 3.76
N LYS A 16 5.78 -3.05 2.80
CA LYS A 16 6.35 -2.24 1.71
C LYS A 16 7.28 -1.14 2.20
N GLY A 17 6.87 -0.37 3.21
CA GLY A 17 7.68 0.74 3.72
C GLY A 17 9.09 0.32 4.13
N LYS A 18 9.22 -0.75 4.93
CA LYS A 18 10.52 -1.30 5.34
C LYS A 18 11.39 -1.67 4.13
N ILE A 19 10.82 -2.35 3.15
CA ILE A 19 11.59 -2.80 1.98
C ILE A 19 11.97 -1.62 1.09
N VAL A 20 11.07 -0.65 0.87
CA VAL A 20 11.40 0.59 0.13
C VAL A 20 12.57 1.30 0.81
N ASP A 21 12.51 1.47 2.12
CA ASP A 21 13.58 2.09 2.90
C ASP A 21 14.90 1.32 2.74
N ALA A 22 14.88 -0.01 2.87
CA ALA A 22 16.08 -0.86 2.75
C ALA A 22 16.75 -0.79 1.38
N ILE A 23 15.98 -0.67 0.28
CA ILE A 23 16.53 -0.59 -1.09
C ILE A 23 16.69 0.86 -1.61
N SER A 24 16.19 1.86 -0.89
CA SER A 24 16.30 3.28 -1.27
C SER A 24 17.72 3.74 -1.57
N PRO A 25 18.79 3.23 -0.93
CA PRO A 25 20.17 3.58 -1.29
C PRO A 25 20.52 3.35 -2.77
N GLU A 26 19.88 2.40 -3.44
CA GLU A 26 20.12 2.07 -4.86
C GLU A 26 19.45 3.04 -5.85
N TYR A 27 18.59 3.94 -5.38
CA TYR A 27 17.79 4.86 -6.17
C TYR A 27 18.11 6.31 -5.86
N ASP A 28 17.88 7.20 -6.81
CA ASP A 28 17.98 8.65 -6.64
C ASP A 28 16.65 9.28 -6.24
N ILE A 29 15.55 8.64 -6.66
CA ILE A 29 14.19 9.17 -6.54
C ILE A 29 13.26 8.07 -6.02
N ILE A 30 12.48 8.39 -4.98
CA ILE A 30 11.40 7.52 -4.50
C ILE A 30 10.07 8.24 -4.74
N ALA A 31 9.14 7.61 -5.44
CA ALA A 31 7.90 8.27 -5.85
C ALA A 31 6.64 7.43 -5.52
N ARG A 32 5.73 7.99 -4.72
CA ARG A 32 4.40 7.39 -4.48
C ARG A 32 3.52 7.64 -5.69
N PHE A 33 2.93 6.60 -6.24
CA PHE A 33 2.15 6.72 -7.48
C PHE A 33 0.63 6.62 -7.30
N GLN A 34 0.11 6.11 -6.18
CA GLN A 34 -1.32 5.97 -5.93
C GLN A 34 -1.64 5.87 -4.44
N GLY A 35 -2.93 5.77 -4.09
CA GLY A 35 -3.40 5.69 -2.72
C GLY A 35 -3.51 7.07 -2.07
N GLY A 36 -3.49 7.09 -0.77
CA GLY A 36 -3.65 8.30 0.02
C GLY A 36 -3.42 7.99 1.51
N PRO A 37 -4.06 8.70 2.44
CA PRO A 37 -3.88 8.52 3.87
C PRO A 37 -4.42 7.19 4.42
N ASN A 38 -5.03 6.34 3.59
CA ASN A 38 -5.37 4.96 3.94
C ASN A 38 -4.15 4.02 3.96
N ALA A 39 -3.03 4.40 3.36
CA ALA A 39 -1.78 3.67 3.51
C ALA A 39 -1.22 3.82 4.92
N GLY A 40 -0.50 2.81 5.40
CA GLY A 40 0.23 2.83 6.66
C GLY A 40 1.55 2.08 6.47
N HIS A 41 2.54 2.76 5.89
CA HIS A 41 3.88 2.20 5.69
C HIS A 41 4.67 2.32 6.99
N SER A 42 4.71 1.23 7.75
CA SER A 42 5.46 1.17 9.00
C SER A 42 6.93 0.87 8.71
N LEU A 43 7.80 1.64 9.34
CA LEU A 43 9.25 1.48 9.33
C LEU A 43 9.75 1.52 10.77
N GLU A 44 10.77 0.74 11.07
CA GLU A 44 11.48 0.82 12.31
C GLU A 44 12.94 1.21 12.02
N ILE A 45 13.38 2.33 12.58
CA ILE A 45 14.69 2.92 12.35
C ILE A 45 15.30 3.24 13.71
N ASN A 46 16.39 2.57 14.08
CA ASN A 46 17.03 2.74 15.40
C ASN A 46 16.04 2.54 16.56
N ASN A 47 15.19 1.51 16.49
CA ASN A 47 14.15 1.19 17.47
C ASN A 47 13.04 2.27 17.60
N VAL A 48 12.94 3.20 16.66
CA VAL A 48 11.86 4.18 16.58
C VAL A 48 10.91 3.81 15.44
N LYS A 49 9.65 3.60 15.78
CA LYS A 49 8.61 3.25 14.81
C LYS A 49 8.05 4.51 14.14
N HIS A 50 8.11 4.54 12.83
CA HIS A 50 7.48 5.56 11.99
C HIS A 50 6.35 4.95 11.18
N VAL A 51 5.29 5.71 10.93
CA VAL A 51 4.18 5.30 10.07
C VAL A 51 3.93 6.40 9.05
N LEU A 52 4.20 6.09 7.78
CA LEU A 52 3.99 7.01 6.67
C LEU A 52 2.67 6.71 5.97
N HIS A 53 1.95 7.75 5.62
CA HIS A 53 0.65 7.68 4.94
C HIS A 53 0.72 8.21 3.50
N LEU A 54 1.28 9.39 3.31
CA LEU A 54 1.38 10.10 2.04
C LEU A 54 2.80 10.19 1.51
N ILE A 55 3.74 10.37 2.43
CA ILE A 55 5.15 10.65 2.12
C ILE A 55 5.84 9.35 1.69
N PRO A 56 6.67 9.38 0.62
CA PRO A 56 7.46 8.21 0.21
C PRO A 56 8.43 7.75 1.30
N SER A 57 8.65 6.43 1.40
CA SER A 57 9.49 5.82 2.45
C SER A 57 10.99 6.19 2.33
N GLY A 58 11.42 6.69 1.18
CA GLY A 58 12.77 7.23 0.97
C GLY A 58 13.07 8.53 1.72
N ILE A 59 12.08 9.13 2.40
CA ILE A 59 12.25 10.41 3.13
C ILE A 59 13.27 10.32 4.26
N PHE A 60 13.55 9.14 4.78
CA PHE A 60 14.56 8.92 5.82
C PHE A 60 16.01 8.92 5.31
N HIS A 61 16.21 9.00 3.99
CA HIS A 61 17.51 9.15 3.34
C HIS A 61 17.68 10.59 2.84
N PRO A 62 18.54 11.42 3.49
CA PRO A 62 18.62 12.86 3.21
C PRO A 62 18.97 13.23 1.77
N GLU A 63 19.71 12.35 1.08
CA GLU A 63 20.18 12.55 -0.29
C GLU A 63 19.15 12.15 -1.36
N LYS A 64 18.02 11.54 -0.98
CA LYS A 64 17.01 11.07 -1.93
C LYS A 64 15.94 12.12 -2.20
N LEU A 65 15.55 12.24 -3.47
CA LEU A 65 14.42 13.04 -3.85
C LEU A 65 13.13 12.21 -3.68
N ASN A 66 12.15 12.78 -3.00
CA ASN A 66 10.88 12.13 -2.73
C ASN A 66 9.76 12.84 -3.49
N ILE A 67 8.87 12.09 -4.16
CA ILE A 67 7.81 12.67 -4.99
C ILE A 67 6.46 12.08 -4.62
N ILE A 68 5.49 12.94 -4.33
CA ILE A 68 4.08 12.57 -4.29
C ILE A 68 3.51 12.79 -5.68
N GLY A 69 3.23 11.68 -6.38
CA GLY A 69 2.75 11.68 -7.78
C GLY A 69 1.28 12.07 -7.92
N ASN A 70 0.86 12.30 -9.15
CA ASN A 70 -0.52 12.72 -9.48
C ASN A 70 -1.59 11.67 -9.20
N GLY A 71 -1.22 10.40 -9.06
CA GLY A 71 -2.14 9.34 -8.70
C GLY A 71 -2.53 9.32 -7.22
N VAL A 72 -1.76 9.98 -6.36
CA VAL A 72 -2.05 10.08 -4.92
C VAL A 72 -3.18 11.07 -4.66
N VAL A 73 -4.06 10.76 -3.70
CA VAL A 73 -5.03 11.72 -3.15
C VAL A 73 -4.53 12.20 -1.79
N ILE A 74 -4.35 13.51 -1.64
CA ILE A 74 -3.67 14.15 -0.52
C ILE A 74 -4.70 14.72 0.47
N ASP A 75 -4.69 14.25 1.70
CA ASP A 75 -5.37 14.92 2.81
C ASP A 75 -4.38 15.94 3.43
N PRO A 76 -4.64 17.25 3.30
CA PRO A 76 -3.76 18.29 3.80
C PRO A 76 -3.50 18.22 5.31
N ALA A 77 -4.52 17.90 6.10
CA ALA A 77 -4.38 17.77 7.56
C ALA A 77 -3.48 16.58 7.94
N VAL A 78 -3.63 15.43 7.23
CA VAL A 78 -2.76 14.27 7.44
C VAL A 78 -1.34 14.58 6.99
N PHE A 79 -1.18 15.25 5.85
CA PHE A 79 0.14 15.68 5.35
C PHE A 79 0.87 16.56 6.38
N LYS A 80 0.21 17.59 6.92
CA LYS A 80 0.79 18.46 7.96
C LYS A 80 1.27 17.65 9.17
N LYS A 81 0.39 16.78 9.69
CA LYS A 81 0.72 15.94 10.85
C LYS A 81 1.89 15.01 10.59
N GLU A 82 1.95 14.45 9.38
CA GLU A 82 3.03 13.54 8.97
C GLU A 82 4.37 14.28 8.90
N ILE A 83 4.41 15.48 8.29
CA ILE A 83 5.59 16.34 8.23
C ILE A 83 6.09 16.70 9.64
N GLU A 84 5.20 17.09 10.55
CA GLU A 84 5.54 17.47 11.93
C GLU A 84 6.14 16.30 12.74
N ASN A 85 5.78 15.06 12.40
CA ASN A 85 6.25 13.85 13.09
C ASN A 85 7.53 13.23 12.51
N LEU A 86 8.07 13.75 11.38
CA LEU A 86 9.25 13.16 10.73
C LEU A 86 10.58 13.44 11.44
N GLY A 87 10.64 14.46 12.29
CA GLY A 87 11.85 14.87 13.02
C GLY A 87 12.71 15.92 12.33
N PRO A 88 13.09 15.84 11.02
CA PRO A 88 13.80 16.91 10.34
C PRO A 88 12.97 18.20 10.27
N SER A 89 13.66 19.35 10.14
CA SER A 89 12.96 20.62 9.98
C SER A 89 12.15 20.69 8.68
N VAL A 90 11.07 21.46 8.69
CA VAL A 90 10.24 21.67 7.48
C VAL A 90 11.10 22.21 6.34
N GLU A 91 12.02 23.15 6.63
CA GLU A 91 12.93 23.72 5.62
C GLU A 91 13.81 22.66 4.95
N GLU A 92 14.31 21.70 5.71
CA GLU A 92 15.08 20.57 5.18
C GLU A 92 14.21 19.68 4.29
N LEU A 93 13.00 19.35 4.74
CA LEU A 93 12.07 18.52 3.98
C LEU A 93 11.62 19.17 2.67
N THR A 94 11.46 20.50 2.63
CA THR A 94 11.08 21.22 1.39
C THR A 94 12.10 21.11 0.27
N LYS A 95 13.37 20.82 0.59
CA LYS A 95 14.44 20.65 -0.40
C LYS A 95 14.34 19.31 -1.15
N ARG A 96 13.73 18.31 -0.55
CA ARG A 96 13.74 16.92 -1.04
C ARG A 96 12.38 16.22 -1.15
N LEU A 97 11.29 16.91 -0.79
CA LEU A 97 9.92 16.44 -1.03
C LEU A 97 9.22 17.35 -2.01
N ILE A 98 8.74 16.75 -3.10
CA ILE A 98 8.06 17.44 -4.21
C ILE A 98 6.65 16.86 -4.39
N ILE A 99 5.71 17.73 -4.70
CA ILE A 99 4.29 17.37 -4.84
C ILE A 99 3.85 17.66 -6.28
N SER A 100 3.10 16.72 -6.86
CA SER A 100 2.50 16.93 -8.19
C SER A 100 1.39 17.98 -8.16
N THR A 101 1.46 18.95 -9.07
CA THR A 101 0.34 19.89 -9.32
C THR A 101 -0.98 19.18 -9.60
N ARG A 102 -0.92 17.94 -10.14
CA ARG A 102 -2.08 17.15 -10.59
C ARG A 102 -2.61 16.19 -9.54
N ALA A 103 -1.96 16.05 -8.36
CA ALA A 103 -2.49 15.25 -7.26
C ALA A 103 -3.80 15.85 -6.76
N ASN A 104 -4.82 15.01 -6.52
CA ASN A 104 -6.09 15.50 -6.02
C ASN A 104 -6.07 15.68 -4.50
N LEU A 105 -6.80 16.67 -4.00
CA LEU A 105 -6.96 16.90 -2.57
C LEU A 105 -8.18 16.14 -2.04
N ILE A 106 -8.03 15.56 -0.87
CA ILE A 106 -9.16 15.09 -0.08
C ILE A 106 -9.71 16.28 0.69
N LEU A 107 -10.94 16.68 0.39
CA LEU A 107 -11.63 17.75 1.07
C LEU A 107 -12.32 17.23 2.34
N PRO A 108 -12.64 18.11 3.31
CA PRO A 108 -13.48 17.75 4.46
C PRO A 108 -14.76 17.02 4.07
N GLY A 109 -15.46 17.48 3.02
CA GLY A 109 -16.66 16.85 2.50
C GLY A 109 -16.45 15.40 2.05
N HIS A 110 -15.30 15.05 1.49
CA HIS A 110 -15.00 13.66 1.12
C HIS A 110 -14.96 12.72 2.33
N ARG A 111 -14.40 13.17 3.45
CA ARG A 111 -14.33 12.35 4.68
C ARG A 111 -15.72 12.10 5.25
N ILE A 112 -16.56 13.13 5.22
CA ILE A 112 -17.97 13.03 5.69
C ILE A 112 -18.77 12.13 4.77
N LEU A 113 -18.62 12.28 3.42
CA LEU A 113 -19.26 11.40 2.43
C LEU A 113 -18.85 9.93 2.60
N ASP A 114 -17.57 9.66 2.84
CA ASP A 114 -17.08 8.28 3.10
C ASP A 114 -17.77 7.68 4.34
N ALA A 115 -17.89 8.45 5.42
CA ALA A 115 -18.57 8.02 6.62
C ALA A 115 -20.09 7.82 6.39
N ALA A 116 -20.74 8.72 5.66
CA ALA A 116 -22.17 8.62 5.33
C ALA A 116 -22.47 7.40 4.45
N TYR A 117 -21.60 7.13 3.42
CA TYR A 117 -21.72 5.95 2.57
C TYR A 117 -21.56 4.64 3.35
N GLU A 118 -20.56 4.56 4.22
CA GLU A 118 -20.38 3.38 5.07
C GLU A 118 -21.54 3.20 6.05
N HIS A 119 -22.05 4.31 6.63
CA HIS A 119 -23.20 4.27 7.51
C HIS A 119 -24.45 3.73 6.80
N SER A 120 -24.74 4.22 5.59
CA SER A 120 -25.92 3.84 4.81
C SER A 120 -25.94 2.36 4.39
N LYS A 121 -24.77 1.74 4.23
CA LYS A 121 -24.65 0.31 3.84
C LYS A 121 -25.04 -0.68 4.95
N GLY A 122 -25.17 -0.25 6.19
CA GLY A 122 -25.58 -1.11 7.29
C GLY A 122 -24.73 -2.38 7.41
N ARG A 123 -25.30 -3.57 7.10
CA ARG A 123 -24.61 -4.86 7.18
C ARG A 123 -23.66 -5.14 6.00
N THR A 124 -23.79 -4.41 4.90
CA THR A 124 -22.97 -4.59 3.68
C THR A 124 -21.78 -3.64 3.61
N LYS A 125 -21.31 -3.17 4.75
CA LYS A 125 -20.14 -2.29 4.85
C LYS A 125 -18.92 -2.91 4.20
N ILE A 126 -18.19 -2.09 3.44
CA ILE A 126 -16.90 -2.49 2.84
C ILE A 126 -15.79 -2.52 3.90
N GLY A 127 -15.93 -1.73 4.95
CA GLY A 127 -14.93 -1.56 5.98
C GLY A 127 -13.93 -0.44 5.65
N SER A 128 -14.43 0.66 5.05
CA SER A 128 -13.62 1.85 4.74
C SER A 128 -12.80 2.33 5.94
N THR A 129 -11.68 2.97 5.65
CA THR A 129 -10.84 3.65 6.64
C THR A 129 -11.40 5.01 7.08
N LEU A 130 -12.51 5.46 6.49
CA LEU A 130 -13.16 6.76 6.73
C LEU A 130 -12.21 7.95 6.48
N LYS A 131 -11.31 7.79 5.52
CA LYS A 131 -10.32 8.81 5.14
C LYS A 131 -10.69 9.59 3.87
N GLY A 132 -11.91 9.37 3.33
CA GLY A 132 -12.40 10.07 2.15
C GLY A 132 -11.78 9.61 0.83
N ILE A 133 -11.14 8.44 0.80
CA ILE A 133 -10.43 7.93 -0.38
C ILE A 133 -11.39 7.68 -1.54
N GLY A 134 -12.45 6.91 -1.31
CA GLY A 134 -13.45 6.60 -2.34
C GLY A 134 -14.06 7.85 -2.95
N PRO A 135 -14.67 8.76 -2.17
CA PRO A 135 -15.23 10.00 -2.68
C PRO A 135 -14.22 10.88 -3.44
N ALA A 136 -12.97 10.99 -2.97
CA ALA A 136 -11.95 11.77 -3.67
C ALA A 136 -11.56 11.18 -5.03
N TYR A 137 -11.46 9.85 -5.16
CA TYR A 137 -11.28 9.20 -6.46
C TYR A 137 -12.52 9.29 -7.34
N THR A 138 -13.73 9.27 -6.77
CA THR A 138 -14.98 9.51 -7.50
C THR A 138 -14.95 10.90 -8.16
N ASP A 139 -14.62 11.92 -7.40
CA ASP A 139 -14.53 13.30 -7.94
C ASP A 139 -13.41 13.43 -8.98
N LYS A 140 -12.27 12.80 -8.76
CA LYS A 140 -11.18 12.75 -9.75
C LYS A 140 -11.68 12.19 -11.08
N VAL A 141 -12.39 11.06 -11.10
CA VAL A 141 -12.89 10.41 -12.32
C VAL A 141 -14.06 11.20 -12.90
N ALA A 142 -14.92 11.78 -12.07
CA ALA A 142 -16.01 12.67 -12.48
C ALA A 142 -15.51 14.04 -12.99
N ARG A 143 -14.23 14.34 -12.86
CA ARG A 143 -13.58 15.62 -13.25
C ARG A 143 -14.03 16.80 -12.40
N ASN A 144 -14.40 16.52 -11.14
CA ASN A 144 -14.82 17.50 -10.14
C ASN A 144 -13.79 17.63 -9.01
N GLY A 145 -12.62 16.98 -9.12
CA GLY A 145 -11.61 16.97 -8.05
C GLY A 145 -10.77 18.24 -8.02
N LEU A 146 -10.56 18.78 -6.83
CA LEU A 146 -9.64 19.90 -6.59
C LEU A 146 -8.19 19.39 -6.56
N ARG A 147 -7.29 20.00 -7.34
CA ARG A 147 -5.90 19.56 -7.47
C ARG A 147 -4.95 20.38 -6.61
N ALA A 148 -3.84 19.78 -6.21
CA ALA A 148 -2.83 20.45 -5.37
C ALA A 148 -2.27 21.73 -6.00
N GLY A 149 -2.11 21.81 -7.32
CA GLY A 149 -1.67 23.03 -7.99
C GLY A 149 -2.63 24.21 -7.86
N GLU A 150 -3.91 23.96 -7.60
CA GLU A 150 -4.92 25.00 -7.49
C GLU A 150 -4.85 25.77 -6.17
N ILE A 151 -4.17 25.21 -5.14
CA ILE A 151 -3.97 25.93 -3.87
C ILE A 151 -3.13 27.21 -4.03
N LEU A 152 -2.41 27.33 -5.15
CA LEU A 152 -1.59 28.50 -5.48
C LEU A 152 -2.38 29.62 -6.18
N ARG A 153 -3.65 29.37 -6.54
CA ARG A 153 -4.52 30.35 -7.19
C ARG A 153 -5.04 31.38 -6.20
N LYS A 154 -5.31 32.59 -6.69
CA LYS A 154 -5.90 33.67 -5.87
C LYS A 154 -7.36 33.39 -5.48
N ASP A 155 -8.09 32.69 -6.34
CA ASP A 155 -9.49 32.29 -6.17
C ASP A 155 -9.65 30.90 -5.54
N PHE A 156 -8.60 30.38 -4.91
CA PHE A 156 -8.60 29.04 -4.28
C PHE A 156 -9.74 28.84 -3.28
N ARG A 157 -10.05 29.88 -2.48
CA ARG A 157 -11.12 29.80 -1.49
C ARG A 157 -12.51 29.64 -2.15
N GLU A 158 -12.73 30.33 -3.23
CA GLU A 158 -13.98 30.25 -3.99
C GLU A 158 -14.14 28.85 -4.59
N LEU A 159 -13.08 28.30 -5.19
CA LEU A 159 -13.06 26.92 -5.69
C LEU A 159 -13.37 25.90 -4.61
N TYR A 160 -12.74 26.03 -3.45
CA TYR A 160 -13.03 25.17 -2.30
C TYR A 160 -14.50 25.21 -1.90
N ASP A 161 -15.07 26.41 -1.75
CA ASP A 161 -16.45 26.63 -1.32
C ASP A 161 -17.46 26.04 -2.34
N GLU A 162 -17.18 26.11 -3.65
CA GLU A 162 -17.98 25.49 -4.71
C GLU A 162 -17.98 23.95 -4.61
N HIS A 163 -16.81 23.34 -4.42
CA HIS A 163 -16.69 21.89 -4.23
C HIS A 163 -17.39 21.43 -2.94
N LEU A 164 -17.18 22.15 -1.83
CA LEU A 164 -17.83 21.84 -0.57
C LEU A 164 -19.36 21.93 -0.68
N LYS A 165 -19.89 22.95 -1.36
CA LYS A 165 -21.33 23.09 -1.60
C LYS A 165 -21.91 21.88 -2.35
N SER A 166 -21.17 21.34 -3.31
CA SER A 166 -21.56 20.12 -4.03
C SER A 166 -21.62 18.92 -3.11
N HIS A 167 -20.61 18.73 -2.26
CA HIS A 167 -20.59 17.63 -1.28
C HIS A 167 -21.72 17.77 -0.25
N LEU A 168 -21.97 18.98 0.27
CA LEU A 168 -23.06 19.22 1.20
C LEU A 168 -24.44 18.94 0.56
N SER A 169 -24.59 19.21 -0.74
CA SER A 169 -25.81 18.85 -1.48
C SER A 169 -26.02 17.34 -1.55
N LEU A 170 -24.95 16.58 -1.80
CA LEU A 170 -25.00 15.09 -1.80
C LEU A 170 -25.33 14.55 -0.41
N LEU A 171 -24.73 15.11 0.64
CA LEU A 171 -24.94 14.68 2.02
C LEU A 171 -26.38 14.83 2.51
N ARG A 172 -27.18 15.74 1.94
CA ARG A 172 -28.62 15.89 2.24
C ARG A 172 -29.45 14.63 1.95
N ASN A 173 -28.93 13.72 1.13
CA ASN A 173 -29.61 12.46 0.79
C ASN A 173 -29.36 11.35 1.84
N PHE A 174 -28.57 11.63 2.88
CA PHE A 174 -28.22 10.67 3.91
C PHE A 174 -28.75 11.12 5.28
N ASP A 175 -29.30 10.19 6.03
CA ASP A 175 -29.59 10.40 7.46
C ASP A 175 -28.28 10.23 8.25
N PHE A 176 -27.43 11.26 8.17
CA PHE A 176 -26.08 11.28 8.78
C PHE A 176 -25.77 12.66 9.36
N LYS A 177 -25.52 12.70 10.67
CA LYS A 177 -25.17 13.94 11.37
C LYS A 177 -23.66 14.19 11.26
N PHE A 178 -23.29 15.43 10.99
CA PHE A 178 -21.88 15.83 10.88
C PHE A 178 -21.74 17.34 11.19
N GLU A 179 -20.50 17.70 11.59
CA GLU A 179 -20.07 19.09 11.74
C GLU A 179 -18.85 19.32 10.87
N ILE A 180 -19.00 20.13 9.81
CA ILE A 180 -17.93 20.38 8.84
C ILE A 180 -16.75 21.11 9.45
N THR A 181 -17.01 22.02 10.39
CA THR A 181 -16.00 22.84 11.08
C THR A 181 -14.97 22.02 11.84
N GLU A 182 -15.30 20.81 12.27
CA GLU A 182 -14.36 19.88 12.92
C GLU A 182 -13.21 19.47 11.99
N TYR A 183 -13.44 19.53 10.68
CA TYR A 183 -12.46 19.12 9.67
C TYR A 183 -11.77 20.30 8.99
N GLU A 184 -12.42 21.45 8.89
CA GLU A 184 -11.94 22.58 8.08
C GLU A 184 -10.70 23.25 8.66
N ALA A 185 -10.67 23.55 9.97
CA ALA A 185 -9.56 24.27 10.58
C ALA A 185 -8.21 23.55 10.33
N GLY A 186 -8.11 22.27 10.67
CA GLY A 186 -6.91 21.47 10.45
C GLY A 186 -6.62 21.26 8.97
N TRP A 187 -7.64 21.26 8.11
CA TRP A 187 -7.45 21.12 6.67
C TRP A 187 -6.78 22.37 6.07
N PHE A 188 -7.23 23.60 6.43
CA PHE A 188 -6.60 24.83 5.97
C PHE A 188 -5.18 25.01 6.51
N GLU A 189 -4.92 24.66 7.76
CA GLU A 189 -3.55 24.59 8.27
C GLU A 189 -2.68 23.64 7.44
N GLY A 190 -3.23 22.52 7.01
CA GLY A 190 -2.58 21.58 6.10
C GLY A 190 -2.31 22.18 4.71
N ILE A 191 -3.23 22.99 4.18
CA ILE A 191 -3.03 23.75 2.93
C ILE A 191 -1.86 24.71 3.07
N ASP A 192 -1.76 25.43 4.19
CA ASP A 192 -0.65 26.36 4.44
C ASP A 192 0.69 25.62 4.61
N MET A 193 0.65 24.39 5.15
CA MET A 193 1.83 23.53 5.15
C MET A 193 2.21 23.09 3.72
N LEU A 194 1.25 22.64 2.90
CA LEU A 194 1.51 22.24 1.50
C LEU A 194 2.13 23.35 0.67
N LYS A 195 1.69 24.61 0.85
CA LYS A 195 2.25 25.78 0.15
C LYS A 195 3.73 26.02 0.41
N LYS A 196 4.31 25.48 1.49
CA LYS A 196 5.75 25.58 1.77
C LYS A 196 6.58 24.67 0.87
N PHE A 197 5.98 23.64 0.28
CA PHE A 197 6.66 22.65 -0.56
C PHE A 197 6.63 23.02 -2.05
N ARG A 198 7.52 22.43 -2.82
CA ARG A 198 7.56 22.57 -4.28
C ARG A 198 6.40 21.79 -4.88
N ILE A 199 5.43 22.50 -5.45
CA ILE A 199 4.31 21.95 -6.19
C ILE A 199 4.57 22.20 -7.66
N VAL A 200 4.84 21.12 -8.43
CA VAL A 200 5.28 21.23 -9.84
C VAL A 200 4.64 20.16 -10.72
N ASN A 201 4.80 20.27 -12.03
CA ASN A 201 4.43 19.24 -12.99
C ASN A 201 5.43 18.08 -12.92
N THR A 202 5.18 17.14 -12.01
CA THR A 202 6.10 16.03 -11.69
C THR A 202 6.34 15.09 -12.86
N GLU A 203 5.40 14.97 -13.80
CA GLU A 203 5.56 14.18 -15.03
C GLU A 203 6.72 14.70 -15.91
N TYR A 204 6.89 16.01 -16.02
CA TYR A 204 8.06 16.58 -16.72
C TYR A 204 9.34 16.35 -15.94
N LEU A 205 9.34 16.61 -14.63
CA LEU A 205 10.49 16.45 -13.77
C LEU A 205 11.00 15.00 -13.74
N ILE A 206 10.10 14.03 -13.56
CA ILE A 206 10.44 12.60 -13.55
C ILE A 206 11.05 12.17 -14.88
N ASN A 207 10.40 12.53 -16.00
CA ASN A 207 10.89 12.14 -17.32
C ASN A 207 12.22 12.82 -17.67
N GLU A 208 12.46 14.05 -17.24
CA GLU A 208 13.73 14.74 -17.39
C GLU A 208 14.84 14.05 -16.59
N LEU A 209 14.64 13.85 -15.26
CA LEU A 209 15.64 13.27 -14.37
C LEU A 209 16.00 11.83 -14.78
N THR A 210 15.00 11.00 -15.06
CA THR A 210 15.22 9.61 -15.50
C THR A 210 15.80 9.56 -16.92
N GLY A 211 15.52 10.56 -17.78
CA GLY A 211 16.19 10.73 -19.07
C GLY A 211 17.69 11.05 -18.93
N LYS A 212 18.10 11.70 -17.85
CA LYS A 212 19.49 11.97 -17.49
C LYS A 212 20.17 10.83 -16.73
N GLY A 213 19.55 9.65 -16.66
CA GLY A 213 20.11 8.45 -16.04
C GLY A 213 19.80 8.26 -14.56
N ARG A 214 19.04 9.17 -13.93
CA ARG A 214 18.64 8.99 -12.52
C ARG A 214 17.70 7.80 -12.39
N LYS A 215 17.92 6.98 -11.34
CA LYS A 215 17.11 5.82 -11.03
C LYS A 215 15.91 6.21 -10.16
N LEU A 216 14.73 5.73 -10.51
CA LEU A 216 13.49 5.97 -9.76
C LEU A 216 12.89 4.66 -9.28
N LEU A 217 12.51 4.60 -7.99
CA LEU A 217 11.65 3.57 -7.44
C LEU A 217 10.22 4.11 -7.27
N ALA A 218 9.28 3.50 -7.98
CA ALA A 218 7.86 3.79 -7.83
C ALA A 218 7.28 2.95 -6.69
N GLU A 219 6.93 3.60 -5.59
CA GLU A 219 6.40 2.98 -4.38
C GLU A 219 4.89 2.87 -4.43
N GLY A 220 4.37 1.64 -4.44
CA GLY A 220 2.95 1.33 -4.36
C GLY A 220 2.39 1.36 -2.95
N ALA A 221 1.08 1.49 -2.84
CA ALA A 221 0.33 1.36 -1.58
C ALA A 221 -0.74 0.28 -1.73
N GLN A 222 -1.26 -0.22 -0.60
CA GLN A 222 -2.17 -1.36 -0.52
C GLN A 222 -1.53 -2.61 -1.17
N GLY A 223 -2.29 -3.43 -1.89
CA GLY A 223 -1.80 -4.64 -2.56
C GLY A 223 -2.67 -4.98 -3.76
N THR A 224 -2.18 -5.86 -4.63
CA THR A 224 -2.83 -6.23 -5.90
C THR A 224 -4.27 -6.72 -5.72
N MET A 225 -4.52 -7.50 -4.65
CA MET A 225 -5.86 -8.03 -4.37
C MET A 225 -6.85 -6.95 -3.89
N LEU A 226 -6.39 -5.71 -3.71
CA LEU A 226 -7.21 -4.52 -3.41
C LEU A 226 -7.30 -3.55 -4.59
N ASP A 227 -6.80 -3.90 -5.77
CA ASP A 227 -6.91 -3.07 -6.98
C ASP A 227 -8.37 -2.87 -7.37
N ILE A 228 -8.73 -1.68 -7.85
CA ILE A 228 -10.11 -1.32 -8.20
C ILE A 228 -10.66 -2.18 -9.33
N ASP A 229 -9.83 -2.58 -10.28
CA ASP A 229 -10.24 -3.35 -11.47
C ASP A 229 -10.00 -4.85 -11.30
N PHE A 230 -8.84 -5.23 -10.72
CA PHE A 230 -8.35 -6.61 -10.68
C PHE A 230 -8.36 -7.24 -9.27
N GLY A 231 -8.75 -6.49 -8.26
CA GLY A 231 -8.84 -6.98 -6.88
C GLY A 231 -10.16 -7.71 -6.58
N SER A 232 -10.36 -8.02 -5.31
CA SER A 232 -11.54 -8.72 -4.78
C SER A 232 -12.76 -7.80 -4.68
N TYR A 233 -13.20 -7.25 -5.81
CA TYR A 233 -14.34 -6.32 -5.91
C TYR A 233 -15.64 -6.92 -5.29
N PRO A 234 -16.45 -6.14 -4.55
CA PRO A 234 -16.34 -4.68 -4.30
C PRO A 234 -15.46 -4.31 -3.08
N PHE A 235 -14.79 -5.27 -2.45
CA PHE A 235 -13.98 -5.08 -1.25
C PHE A 235 -12.54 -4.71 -1.60
N VAL A 236 -12.39 -3.57 -2.27
CA VAL A 236 -11.13 -3.04 -2.85
C VAL A 236 -10.92 -1.58 -2.45
N THR A 237 -9.74 -1.04 -2.74
CA THR A 237 -9.50 0.41 -2.70
C THR A 237 -9.93 1.04 -4.02
N SER A 238 -10.09 2.36 -4.03
CA SER A 238 -10.57 3.09 -5.22
C SER A 238 -9.42 3.51 -6.17
N SER A 239 -8.26 2.89 -6.06
CA SER A 239 -7.10 3.21 -6.90
C SER A 239 -6.51 1.97 -7.57
N ASN A 240 -5.77 2.17 -8.67
CA ASN A 240 -5.02 1.10 -9.31
C ASN A 240 -3.72 0.83 -8.55
N THR A 241 -3.69 -0.31 -7.85
CA THR A 241 -2.55 -0.76 -7.03
C THR A 241 -1.55 -1.58 -7.82
N ILE A 242 -1.89 -1.96 -9.04
CA ILE A 242 -1.06 -2.74 -9.95
C ILE A 242 0.06 -1.89 -10.60
N SER A 243 1.02 -2.55 -11.23
CA SER A 243 2.18 -1.90 -11.88
C SER A 243 1.78 -0.85 -12.94
N ALA A 244 0.69 -1.08 -13.68
CA ALA A 244 0.15 -0.12 -14.65
C ALA A 244 -0.26 1.21 -13.98
N GLY A 245 -0.65 1.18 -12.70
CA GLY A 245 -0.96 2.37 -11.91
C GLY A 245 0.22 3.33 -11.75
N ALA A 246 1.46 2.84 -11.80
CA ALA A 246 2.65 3.69 -11.78
C ALA A 246 2.76 4.55 -13.06
N CYS A 247 2.36 4.00 -14.20
CA CYS A 247 2.37 4.76 -15.47
C CYS A 247 1.44 5.97 -15.41
N THR A 248 0.21 5.75 -14.99
CA THR A 248 -0.80 6.82 -14.89
C THR A 248 -0.57 7.73 -13.69
N GLY A 249 -0.09 7.17 -12.57
CA GLY A 249 0.13 7.89 -11.31
C GLY A 249 1.38 8.77 -11.27
N LEU A 250 2.34 8.57 -12.18
CA LEU A 250 3.56 9.37 -12.30
C LEU A 250 3.72 10.06 -13.66
N GLY A 251 2.87 9.72 -14.64
CA GLY A 251 2.99 10.24 -15.99
C GLY A 251 4.22 9.70 -16.74
N ILE A 252 4.48 8.39 -16.61
CA ILE A 252 5.62 7.71 -17.25
C ILE A 252 5.15 6.72 -18.31
N SER A 253 5.97 6.54 -19.35
CA SER A 253 5.70 5.54 -20.39
C SER A 253 5.90 4.12 -19.87
N PRO A 254 5.01 3.15 -20.18
CA PRO A 254 5.21 1.74 -19.81
C PRO A 254 6.51 1.15 -20.37
N LYS A 255 7.04 1.68 -21.50
CA LYS A 255 8.33 1.25 -22.06
C LYS A 255 9.54 1.63 -21.19
N ARG A 256 9.38 2.45 -20.17
CA ARG A 256 10.47 2.87 -19.28
C ARG A 256 10.55 2.06 -18.00
N ILE A 257 9.56 1.18 -17.75
CA ILE A 257 9.54 0.30 -16.59
C ILE A 257 10.64 -0.74 -16.76
N GLY A 258 11.47 -0.88 -15.74
CA GLY A 258 12.49 -1.88 -15.60
C GLY A 258 11.99 -3.07 -14.80
N GLU A 259 12.51 -3.25 -13.59
CA GLU A 259 12.11 -4.32 -12.70
C GLU A 259 10.77 -4.03 -12.02
N VAL A 260 9.99 -5.07 -11.78
CA VAL A 260 8.78 -5.01 -10.97
C VAL A 260 8.96 -5.93 -9.77
N PHE A 261 9.14 -5.33 -8.60
CA PHE A 261 9.33 -6.03 -7.34
C PHE A 261 7.98 -6.28 -6.66
N GLY A 262 7.69 -7.54 -6.42
CA GLY A 262 6.48 -7.96 -5.72
C GLY A 262 6.78 -8.37 -4.28
N ILE A 263 6.15 -7.69 -3.31
CA ILE A 263 6.27 -8.06 -1.91
C ILE A 263 5.10 -8.95 -1.50
N PHE A 264 5.41 -10.04 -0.82
CA PHE A 264 4.42 -10.91 -0.18
C PHE A 264 4.88 -11.31 1.24
N LYS A 265 3.93 -11.55 2.13
CA LYS A 265 4.19 -12.18 3.42
C LYS A 265 4.27 -13.69 3.26
N ALA A 266 5.04 -14.35 4.09
CA ALA A 266 5.06 -15.82 4.17
C ALA A 266 3.69 -16.44 4.53
N TYR A 267 2.71 -15.65 4.88
CA TYR A 267 1.30 -15.98 5.10
C TYR A 267 0.42 -14.83 4.58
N CYS A 268 -0.90 -14.96 4.62
CA CYS A 268 -1.80 -13.92 4.17
C CYS A 268 -2.46 -13.19 5.33
N THR A 269 -2.71 -11.89 5.14
CA THR A 269 -3.55 -11.09 6.06
C THR A 269 -4.50 -10.20 5.29
N ARG A 270 -5.67 -9.91 5.87
CA ARG A 270 -6.65 -9.01 5.29
C ARG A 270 -7.28 -8.14 6.38
N VAL A 271 -7.48 -6.86 6.08
CA VAL A 271 -8.30 -5.94 6.88
C VAL A 271 -9.65 -5.75 6.20
N GLY A 272 -10.72 -5.68 7.00
CA GLY A 272 -12.07 -5.44 6.51
C GLY A 272 -12.76 -6.66 5.93
N SER A 273 -13.87 -6.41 5.25
CA SER A 273 -14.74 -7.44 4.68
C SER A 273 -14.20 -7.99 3.35
N GLY A 274 -14.90 -8.98 2.81
CA GLY A 274 -14.62 -9.57 1.52
C GLY A 274 -13.99 -10.96 1.59
N PRO A 275 -13.81 -11.61 0.43
CA PRO A 275 -13.33 -12.99 0.34
C PRO A 275 -11.88 -13.11 0.81
N PHE A 276 -11.62 -14.17 1.56
CA PHE A 276 -10.28 -14.53 2.02
C PHE A 276 -10.21 -16.07 2.07
N PRO A 277 -9.87 -16.73 0.97
CA PRO A 277 -10.00 -18.19 0.84
C PRO A 277 -9.24 -18.98 1.88
N THR A 278 -8.06 -18.50 2.29
CA THR A 278 -7.18 -19.18 3.24
C THR A 278 -7.34 -18.73 4.68
N GLU A 279 -8.39 -17.97 5.01
CA GLU A 279 -8.63 -17.46 6.36
C GLU A 279 -8.72 -18.58 7.39
N LEU A 280 -8.08 -18.36 8.54
CA LEU A 280 -8.05 -19.26 9.68
C LEU A 280 -8.83 -18.65 10.85
N ASN A 281 -9.93 -19.28 11.21
CA ASN A 281 -10.78 -18.88 12.32
C ASN A 281 -10.58 -19.80 13.54
N ASP A 282 -9.34 -20.27 13.74
CA ASP A 282 -8.91 -21.21 14.76
C ASP A 282 -7.73 -20.67 15.60
N GLU A 283 -7.15 -21.54 16.40
CA GLU A 283 -5.97 -21.22 17.23
C GLU A 283 -4.76 -20.83 16.38
N THR A 284 -4.60 -21.41 15.19
CA THR A 284 -3.51 -21.09 14.27
C THR A 284 -3.63 -19.65 13.75
N GLY A 285 -4.83 -19.25 13.34
CA GLY A 285 -5.10 -17.87 12.91
C GLY A 285 -4.87 -16.85 14.04
N ASN A 286 -5.22 -17.22 15.27
CA ASN A 286 -4.94 -16.39 16.45
C ASN A 286 -3.46 -16.30 16.76
N ALA A 287 -2.71 -17.42 16.65
CA ALA A 287 -1.27 -17.45 16.83
C ALA A 287 -0.56 -16.55 15.81
N LEU A 288 -0.89 -16.66 14.52
CA LEU A 288 -0.35 -15.78 13.46
C LEU A 288 -0.61 -14.31 13.75
N ARG A 289 -1.83 -13.95 14.20
CA ARG A 289 -2.20 -12.58 14.55
C ARG A 289 -1.36 -12.04 15.70
N ASN A 290 -1.20 -12.82 16.75
CA ASN A 290 -0.49 -12.39 17.95
C ASN A 290 1.02 -12.31 17.73
N LEU A 291 1.64 -13.35 17.17
CA LEU A 291 3.06 -13.38 16.83
C LEU A 291 3.44 -12.30 15.82
N GLY A 292 2.62 -12.13 14.77
CA GLY A 292 2.84 -11.16 13.72
C GLY A 292 2.46 -9.72 14.10
N HIS A 293 1.88 -9.49 15.30
CA HIS A 293 1.30 -8.19 15.68
C HIS A 293 0.36 -7.66 14.59
N GLU A 294 -0.52 -8.53 14.07
CA GLU A 294 -1.36 -8.22 12.92
C GLU A 294 -2.58 -7.37 13.32
N PHE A 295 -2.28 -6.09 13.55
CA PHE A 295 -3.26 -5.03 13.81
C PHE A 295 -3.01 -3.87 12.84
N GLY A 296 -4.09 -3.23 12.39
CA GLY A 296 -4.00 -2.12 11.45
C GLY A 296 -3.25 -0.93 12.05
N SER A 297 -2.18 -0.47 11.40
CA SER A 297 -1.35 0.64 11.87
C SER A 297 -2.11 1.96 12.05
N THR A 298 -3.18 2.15 11.27
CA THR A 298 -4.01 3.37 11.30
C THR A 298 -5.25 3.22 12.18
N THR A 299 -5.87 2.05 12.20
CA THR A 299 -7.19 1.84 12.83
C THR A 299 -7.14 0.94 14.06
N GLY A 300 -6.02 0.27 14.32
CA GLY A 300 -5.88 -0.72 15.39
C GLY A 300 -6.74 -1.98 15.21
N ARG A 301 -7.50 -2.10 14.11
CA ARG A 301 -8.36 -3.26 13.87
C ARG A 301 -7.51 -4.53 13.74
N PRO A 302 -7.96 -5.67 14.35
CA PRO A 302 -7.29 -6.94 14.13
C PRO A 302 -7.39 -7.34 12.65
N ARG A 303 -6.27 -7.83 12.11
CA ARG A 303 -6.24 -8.40 10.76
C ARG A 303 -6.73 -9.84 10.82
N ARG A 304 -7.48 -10.25 9.82
CA ARG A 304 -7.77 -11.65 9.51
C ARG A 304 -6.49 -12.28 9.00
N CYS A 305 -6.15 -13.48 9.47
CA CYS A 305 -4.91 -14.18 9.12
C CYS A 305 -5.24 -15.51 8.44
N GLY A 306 -4.38 -15.94 7.55
CA GLY A 306 -4.54 -17.19 6.81
C GLY A 306 -3.22 -17.67 6.22
N TRP A 307 -3.18 -18.94 5.78
CA TRP A 307 -2.02 -19.49 5.10
C TRP A 307 -1.72 -18.78 3.77
N LEU A 308 -0.50 -18.93 3.26
CA LEU A 308 -0.13 -18.39 1.95
C LEU A 308 -1.07 -18.93 0.87
N ASP A 309 -1.57 -18.04 0.02
CA ASP A 309 -2.47 -18.30 -1.09
C ASP A 309 -1.68 -18.18 -2.40
N LEU A 310 -1.19 -19.31 -2.92
CA LEU A 310 -0.40 -19.33 -4.16
C LEU A 310 -1.21 -18.99 -5.41
N PRO A 311 -2.46 -19.46 -5.61
CA PRO A 311 -3.27 -18.98 -6.73
C PRO A 311 -3.40 -17.46 -6.77
N ALA A 312 -3.67 -16.81 -5.61
CA ALA A 312 -3.72 -15.35 -5.52
C ALA A 312 -2.34 -14.70 -5.80
N LEU A 313 -1.26 -15.29 -5.31
CA LEU A 313 0.10 -14.81 -5.55
C LEU A 313 0.48 -14.93 -7.04
N LYS A 314 0.21 -16.07 -7.69
CA LYS A 314 0.43 -16.29 -9.13
C LYS A 314 -0.37 -15.31 -9.99
N TYR A 315 -1.62 -15.08 -9.63
CA TYR A 315 -2.47 -14.08 -10.29
C TYR A 315 -1.85 -12.68 -10.17
N ALA A 316 -1.44 -12.29 -8.97
CA ALA A 316 -0.82 -10.99 -8.75
C ALA A 316 0.51 -10.84 -9.53
N ILE A 317 1.32 -11.89 -9.59
CA ILE A 317 2.56 -11.93 -10.38
C ILE A 317 2.25 -11.70 -11.87
N MET A 318 1.28 -12.43 -12.41
CA MET A 318 0.86 -12.33 -13.81
C MET A 318 0.38 -10.92 -14.18
N ILE A 319 -0.53 -10.35 -13.40
CA ILE A 319 -1.14 -9.03 -13.68
C ILE A 319 -0.09 -7.91 -13.62
N ASN A 320 0.90 -8.04 -12.74
CA ASN A 320 1.92 -7.01 -12.53
C ASN A 320 3.17 -7.19 -13.39
N GLY A 321 3.38 -8.37 -13.97
CA GLY A 321 4.64 -8.70 -14.64
C GLY A 321 5.82 -8.70 -13.66
N VAL A 322 5.63 -9.30 -12.47
CA VAL A 322 6.65 -9.33 -11.42
C VAL A 322 7.91 -10.05 -11.88
N THR A 323 9.05 -9.41 -11.68
CA THR A 323 10.36 -9.94 -12.07
C THR A 323 11.15 -10.53 -10.92
N ARG A 324 10.89 -10.03 -9.69
CA ARG A 324 11.53 -10.50 -8.44
C ARG A 324 10.53 -10.45 -7.29
N LEU A 325 10.61 -11.44 -6.42
CA LEU A 325 9.82 -11.55 -5.21
C LEU A 325 10.63 -11.13 -3.98
N PHE A 326 9.96 -10.47 -3.05
CA PHE A 326 10.48 -10.10 -1.73
C PHE A 326 9.55 -10.69 -0.67
N MET A 327 10.07 -11.63 0.12
CA MET A 327 9.33 -12.31 1.16
C MET A 327 9.51 -11.59 2.50
N THR A 328 8.40 -11.30 3.18
CA THR A 328 8.40 -10.71 4.52
C THR A 328 7.76 -11.66 5.54
N LYS A 329 8.01 -11.41 6.82
CA LYS A 329 7.35 -12.12 7.92
C LYS A 329 7.67 -13.63 7.96
N GLY A 330 8.83 -14.06 7.47
CA GLY A 330 9.31 -15.44 7.62
C GLY A 330 9.57 -15.81 9.09
N ASP A 331 9.95 -14.84 9.90
CA ASP A 331 10.15 -14.94 11.34
C ASP A 331 8.89 -15.37 12.11
N ILE A 332 7.72 -14.95 11.64
CA ILE A 332 6.43 -15.23 12.31
C ILE A 332 6.03 -16.71 12.21
N LEU A 333 6.53 -17.41 11.21
CA LEU A 333 6.28 -18.83 11.03
C LEU A 333 7.24 -19.72 11.84
N SER A 334 8.22 -19.14 12.54
CA SER A 334 9.06 -19.88 13.49
C SER A 334 8.22 -20.48 14.61
N GLY A 335 8.46 -21.76 14.93
CA GLY A 335 7.71 -22.51 15.93
C GLY A 335 6.51 -23.31 15.41
N PHE A 336 6.12 -23.11 14.15
CA PHE A 336 5.10 -23.97 13.52
C PHE A 336 5.76 -25.26 13.00
N LYS A 337 5.30 -26.42 13.48
CA LYS A 337 5.80 -27.74 13.03
C LYS A 337 5.43 -28.05 11.57
N THR A 338 4.26 -27.61 11.16
CA THR A 338 3.73 -27.79 9.80
C THR A 338 3.18 -26.47 9.31
N ILE A 339 3.56 -26.10 8.10
CA ILE A 339 3.09 -24.90 7.41
C ILE A 339 2.26 -25.38 6.21
N LYS A 340 1.06 -24.81 6.05
CA LYS A 340 0.20 -25.11 4.91
C LYS A 340 0.29 -24.00 3.88
N VAL A 341 0.33 -24.38 2.63
CA VAL A 341 0.30 -23.45 1.49
C VAL A 341 -0.86 -23.85 0.60
N CYS A 342 -1.77 -22.92 0.34
CA CYS A 342 -2.86 -23.13 -0.59
C CYS A 342 -2.31 -23.20 -2.01
N THR A 343 -2.47 -24.33 -2.68
CA THR A 343 -1.97 -24.58 -4.03
C THR A 343 -3.05 -24.59 -5.09
N GLY A 344 -4.32 -24.54 -4.70
CA GLY A 344 -5.48 -24.51 -5.56
C GLY A 344 -6.76 -24.28 -4.76
N TYR A 345 -7.87 -24.19 -5.47
CA TYR A 345 -9.21 -24.10 -4.88
C TYR A 345 -10.10 -25.22 -5.35
N ARG A 346 -11.15 -25.52 -4.58
CA ARG A 346 -12.24 -26.37 -4.98
C ARG A 346 -13.55 -25.59 -4.94
N THR A 347 -14.25 -25.53 -6.06
CA THR A 347 -15.55 -24.90 -6.22
C THR A 347 -16.51 -25.92 -6.81
N GLU A 348 -17.67 -26.14 -6.19
CA GLU A 348 -18.67 -27.11 -6.65
C GLU A 348 -18.08 -28.51 -6.92
N GLY A 349 -17.10 -28.93 -6.10
CA GLY A 349 -16.42 -30.23 -6.20
C GLY A 349 -15.35 -30.31 -7.30
N LYS A 350 -15.08 -29.24 -8.05
CA LYS A 350 -14.04 -29.18 -9.08
C LYS A 350 -12.86 -28.34 -8.62
N GLU A 351 -11.66 -28.81 -8.90
CA GLU A 351 -10.44 -28.04 -8.64
C GLU A 351 -10.24 -26.96 -9.70
N CYS A 352 -9.82 -25.76 -9.24
CA CYS A 352 -9.44 -24.66 -10.09
C CYS A 352 -8.22 -23.92 -9.51
N LEU A 353 -7.44 -23.31 -10.39
CA LEU A 353 -6.25 -22.50 -10.03
C LEU A 353 -6.54 -21.00 -10.16
N GLU A 354 -7.66 -20.63 -10.75
CA GLU A 354 -8.08 -19.26 -10.95
C GLU A 354 -8.88 -18.78 -9.75
N ILE A 355 -8.73 -17.51 -9.41
CA ILE A 355 -9.56 -16.86 -8.39
C ILE A 355 -10.96 -16.70 -8.99
N PRO A 356 -12.00 -17.30 -8.40
CA PRO A 356 -13.37 -17.18 -8.93
C PRO A 356 -13.85 -15.73 -8.91
N PHE A 357 -14.46 -15.30 -10.00
CA PHE A 357 -14.99 -13.94 -10.17
C PHE A 357 -16.17 -13.65 -9.23
N THR A 358 -16.93 -14.65 -8.83
CA THR A 358 -18.12 -14.51 -7.99
C THR A 358 -17.84 -14.97 -6.55
N ASN A 359 -18.69 -14.54 -5.59
CA ASN A 359 -18.66 -14.98 -4.19
C ASN A 359 -19.15 -16.45 -4.04
N GLN A 360 -18.66 -17.35 -4.88
CA GLN A 360 -18.89 -18.79 -4.72
C GLN A 360 -18.16 -19.29 -3.46
N ALA A 361 -18.69 -20.33 -2.85
CA ALA A 361 -17.99 -21.02 -1.77
C ALA A 361 -16.70 -21.64 -2.35
N ILE A 362 -15.56 -21.20 -1.82
CA ILE A 362 -14.24 -21.64 -2.22
C ILE A 362 -13.67 -22.45 -1.05
N GLU A 363 -13.22 -23.66 -1.33
CA GLU A 363 -12.45 -24.47 -0.40
C GLU A 363 -10.99 -24.48 -0.82
N PRO A 364 -10.05 -24.00 0.01
CA PRO A 364 -8.62 -24.05 -0.31
C PRO A 364 -8.09 -25.48 -0.29
N VAL A 365 -7.30 -25.83 -1.28
CA VAL A 365 -6.53 -27.08 -1.35
C VAL A 365 -5.13 -26.82 -0.86
N TYR A 366 -4.68 -27.53 0.17
CA TYR A 366 -3.41 -27.29 0.82
C TYR A 366 -2.36 -28.35 0.52
N THR A 367 -1.12 -27.88 0.33
CA THR A 367 0.08 -28.69 0.46
C THR A 367 0.70 -28.40 1.81
N GLU A 368 1.11 -29.43 2.54
CA GLU A 368 1.78 -29.32 3.83
C GLU A 368 3.30 -29.36 3.65
N LEU A 369 4.00 -28.43 4.27
CA LEU A 369 5.46 -28.34 4.29
C LEU A 369 5.97 -28.42 5.72
N PRO A 370 7.16 -29.00 5.96
CA PRO A 370 7.79 -28.93 7.26
C PRO A 370 8.05 -27.49 7.68
N GLY A 371 7.73 -27.15 8.91
CA GLY A 371 8.03 -25.84 9.50
C GLY A 371 9.46 -25.78 10.05
N TRP A 372 9.80 -24.65 10.67
CA TRP A 372 11.08 -24.43 11.36
C TRP A 372 10.84 -23.90 12.77
N GLU A 373 11.69 -24.31 13.70
CA GLU A 373 11.55 -23.95 15.12
C GLU A 373 12.56 -22.87 15.54
N GLU A 374 13.59 -22.62 14.73
CA GLU A 374 14.67 -21.70 15.03
C GLU A 374 14.21 -20.23 14.98
N ASN A 375 14.72 -19.43 15.91
CA ASN A 375 14.61 -17.98 15.79
C ASN A 375 15.56 -17.48 14.68
N ILE A 376 15.01 -16.81 13.68
CA ILE A 376 15.76 -16.35 12.51
C ILE A 376 16.09 -14.85 12.55
N SER A 377 15.66 -14.10 13.56
CA SER A 377 15.77 -12.63 13.62
C SER A 377 17.22 -12.11 13.56
N GLU A 378 18.19 -12.90 14.05
CA GLU A 378 19.61 -12.55 14.03
C GLU A 378 20.36 -13.02 12.79
N ILE A 379 19.71 -13.80 11.91
CA ILE A 379 20.35 -14.33 10.71
C ILE A 379 20.43 -13.24 9.65
N ARG A 380 21.61 -13.08 9.01
CA ARG A 380 21.88 -12.08 7.98
C ARG A 380 22.35 -12.68 6.64
N GLU A 381 22.51 -13.99 6.60
CA GLU A 381 22.96 -14.72 5.41
C GLU A 381 21.95 -15.79 5.02
N PHE A 382 21.56 -15.83 3.75
CA PHE A 382 20.54 -16.77 3.25
C PHE A 382 20.87 -18.23 3.53
N ASN A 383 22.14 -18.61 3.35
CA ASN A 383 22.58 -20.00 3.54
C ASN A 383 22.57 -20.46 5.01
N LYS A 384 22.47 -19.51 5.96
CA LYS A 384 22.35 -19.80 7.40
C LYS A 384 20.89 -19.92 7.87
N LEU A 385 19.93 -19.61 7.01
CA LEU A 385 18.51 -19.85 7.31
C LEU A 385 18.26 -21.34 7.50
N PRO A 386 17.27 -21.72 8.36
CA PRO A 386 16.85 -23.10 8.53
C PRO A 386 16.57 -23.78 7.17
N GLU A 387 16.90 -25.05 7.06
CA GLU A 387 16.70 -25.81 5.82
C GLU A 387 15.23 -25.78 5.37
N ASN A 388 14.32 -25.98 6.31
CA ASN A 388 12.88 -25.98 6.02
C ASN A 388 12.39 -24.61 5.52
N LEU A 389 12.93 -23.49 6.03
CA LEU A 389 12.61 -22.16 5.51
C LEU A 389 13.16 -21.98 4.08
N ARG A 390 14.39 -22.44 3.81
CA ARG A 390 14.94 -22.41 2.46
C ARG A 390 14.13 -23.26 1.49
N ASN A 391 13.67 -24.44 1.93
CA ASN A 391 12.80 -25.31 1.15
C ASN A 391 11.43 -24.67 0.91
N TYR A 392 10.86 -23.97 1.90
CA TYR A 392 9.64 -23.18 1.71
C TYR A 392 9.81 -22.08 0.64
N ILE A 393 10.93 -21.35 0.69
CA ILE A 393 11.25 -20.32 -0.33
C ILE A 393 11.40 -20.97 -1.71
N SER A 394 12.16 -22.05 -1.81
CA SER A 394 12.34 -22.78 -3.09
C SER A 394 11.02 -23.29 -3.63
N PHE A 395 10.14 -23.80 -2.77
CA PHE A 395 8.81 -24.23 -3.18
C PHE A 395 7.99 -23.06 -3.78
N VAL A 396 8.03 -21.87 -3.16
CA VAL A 396 7.36 -20.69 -3.71
C VAL A 396 7.98 -20.28 -5.07
N GLU A 397 9.30 -20.30 -5.18
CA GLU A 397 10.00 -20.01 -6.45
C GLU A 397 9.62 -20.99 -7.56
N GLU A 398 9.63 -22.28 -7.28
CA GLU A 398 9.23 -23.33 -8.23
C GLU A 398 7.77 -23.17 -8.68
N GLN A 399 6.88 -22.86 -7.73
CA GLN A 399 5.47 -22.70 -8.00
C GLN A 399 5.15 -21.42 -8.79
N THR A 400 5.93 -20.37 -8.63
CA THR A 400 5.67 -19.05 -9.26
C THR A 400 6.54 -18.80 -10.50
N GLY A 401 7.68 -19.47 -10.61
CA GLY A 401 8.67 -19.22 -11.67
C GLY A 401 9.44 -17.90 -11.48
N VAL A 402 9.32 -17.24 -10.30
CA VAL A 402 9.95 -15.94 -10.02
C VAL A 402 10.84 -16.05 -8.79
N PRO A 403 12.12 -15.56 -8.86
CA PRO A 403 13.07 -15.69 -7.77
C PRO A 403 12.71 -14.79 -6.57
N VAL A 404 12.90 -15.32 -5.36
CA VAL A 404 12.84 -14.56 -4.11
C VAL A 404 14.23 -14.02 -3.79
N THR A 405 14.42 -12.73 -3.98
CA THR A 405 15.75 -12.09 -3.87
C THR A 405 15.96 -11.32 -2.58
N ILE A 406 14.88 -11.07 -1.82
CA ILE A 406 14.94 -10.47 -0.48
C ILE A 406 14.08 -11.29 0.47
N VAL A 407 14.63 -11.56 1.66
CA VAL A 407 13.95 -12.23 2.77
C VAL A 407 14.05 -11.35 4.02
N SER A 408 12.92 -10.89 4.54
CA SER A 408 12.86 -10.15 5.79
C SER A 408 12.64 -11.11 6.95
N VAL A 409 13.51 -11.02 7.96
CA VAL A 409 13.56 -11.90 9.14
C VAL A 409 13.19 -11.19 10.45
N GLY A 410 12.65 -9.98 10.36
CA GLY A 410 12.20 -9.19 11.51
C GLY A 410 11.64 -7.83 11.10
N ALA A 411 11.48 -6.89 12.03
CA ALA A 411 10.84 -5.60 11.82
C ALA A 411 11.79 -4.48 11.40
N ASP A 412 13.03 -4.50 11.90
CA ASP A 412 14.05 -3.48 11.62
C ASP A 412 14.60 -3.61 10.18
N ARG A 413 15.10 -2.48 9.61
CA ARG A 413 15.71 -2.44 8.28
C ARG A 413 16.90 -3.41 8.15
N GLU A 414 17.70 -3.55 9.22
CA GLU A 414 18.88 -4.43 9.26
C GLU A 414 18.50 -5.93 9.27
N GLU A 415 17.24 -6.24 9.55
CA GLU A 415 16.71 -7.61 9.54
C GLU A 415 16.21 -8.00 8.15
N THR A 416 17.03 -7.69 7.14
CA THR A 416 16.73 -7.91 5.72
C THR A 416 17.92 -8.63 5.06
N ILE A 417 17.66 -9.79 4.50
CA ILE A 417 18.64 -10.61 3.80
C ILE A 417 18.50 -10.41 2.30
N PHE A 418 19.56 -9.93 1.66
CA PHE A 418 19.68 -9.83 0.22
C PHE A 418 20.30 -11.11 -0.34
N ARG A 419 19.58 -11.79 -1.22
CA ARG A 419 20.04 -12.99 -1.90
C ARG A 419 20.68 -12.60 -3.24
N LYS A 420 21.96 -12.93 -3.38
CA LYS A 420 22.74 -12.67 -4.60
C LYS A 420 22.44 -13.67 -5.69
#